data_fa08418954b49402072345ae0ef54601
#
_entry.id   fa08418954b49402072345ae0ef54601
#
_cell.length_a   1.000
_cell.length_b   1.000
_cell.length_c   1.000
_cell.angle_alpha   90.00
_cell.angle_beta   90.00
_cell.angle_gamma   90.00
#
_symmetry.space_group_name_H-M   'P 1'
#
loop_
_entity.id
_entity.type
_entity.pdbx_description
1 polymer ?
#
loop_
_entity_poly.entity_id
_entity_poly.type
_entity_poly.pdbx_seq_one_letter_code
_entity_poly.pdbx_strand_id
1 'polypeptide(L)'
;MKGPIISVDVSKGESHYQGFKELNVKYSNVRKIKHDKQGLNELLKLIKEMEQSLNCEVCVVYEATGVYHCVLKKFLDDHNIKQFIINPLLSAKTRKNDSLRSPKTDKLDPKSIAKTYYNQNLYNVFKEDDDYNELRALSRYYEDVLVHIRKDKVVFRAQLDIVFPGYDTLFEDLYGPVSMTIIEKYPHPEMMVNKSVNTISKTIQKKTCHGESVSKSKALKAIEFSKTVYSGCNKDDIEVIILKRLIDNLKAHLNEAETILNEMIKLAQDLPNFEILRSNPGIGDNLAARILAEIGDITRFKKFSQLVAYAGVDPRISESGQDDGRHLHITKKGNKRLRCLLYLAVTCALRLKTDNNKIKEFYIKKMQQSNPMCSKAAKVACVNKLVRIIHNMCKNGTLYQ
;
A
#
# COMPACT_ATOMS: atom_id res chain seq x y z
N MET A 1 3.46 32.06 20.44
CA MET A 1 2.43 32.27 19.39
C MET A 1 2.93 31.61 18.11
N LYS A 2 2.05 31.13 17.26
CA LYS A 2 2.45 30.65 15.90
C LYS A 2 2.71 31.87 15.03
N GLY A 3 3.82 31.85 14.29
CA GLY A 3 4.22 32.93 13.38
C GLY A 3 3.33 33.09 12.13
N PRO A 4 3.70 34.00 11.22
CA PRO A 4 2.97 34.23 9.99
C PRO A 4 3.05 33.00 9.05
N ILE A 5 2.01 32.83 8.23
CA ILE A 5 1.92 31.72 7.29
C ILE A 5 1.42 32.18 5.91
N ILE A 6 1.73 31.38 4.90
CA ILE A 6 0.98 31.34 3.66
C ILE A 6 0.24 30.01 3.60
N SER A 7 -1.08 30.05 3.59
CA SER A 7 -1.91 28.87 3.40
C SER A 7 -2.16 28.63 1.91
N VAL A 8 -2.02 27.38 1.46
CA VAL A 8 -2.18 26.98 0.05
C VAL A 8 -3.20 25.87 -0.05
N ASP A 9 -4.26 26.09 -0.80
CA ASP A 9 -5.19 25.05 -1.23
C ASP A 9 -4.72 24.49 -2.56
N VAL A 10 -4.27 23.23 -2.53
CA VAL A 10 -3.60 22.58 -3.67
C VAL A 10 -4.61 21.83 -4.52
N SER A 11 -4.68 22.18 -5.82
CA SER A 11 -5.52 21.51 -6.82
C SER A 11 -4.67 21.02 -8.00
N LYS A 12 -5.29 20.36 -8.96
CA LYS A 12 -4.62 19.84 -10.15
C LYS A 12 -4.10 20.99 -11.04
N GLY A 13 -2.77 21.13 -11.12
CA GLY A 13 -2.10 22.10 -12.02
C GLY A 13 -2.13 23.56 -11.55
N GLU A 14 -2.92 23.87 -10.52
CA GLU A 14 -3.03 25.23 -9.96
C GLU A 14 -3.41 25.18 -8.47
N SER A 15 -3.16 26.28 -7.76
CA SER A 15 -3.49 26.38 -6.33
C SER A 15 -3.98 27.79 -6.00
N HIS A 16 -4.80 27.88 -4.93
CA HIS A 16 -5.15 29.16 -4.33
C HIS A 16 -4.34 29.36 -3.05
N TYR A 17 -3.79 30.56 -2.85
CA TYR A 17 -2.99 30.85 -1.68
C TYR A 17 -3.31 32.21 -1.07
N GLN A 18 -3.08 32.35 0.23
CA GLN A 18 -3.30 33.57 0.98
C GLN A 18 -2.31 33.69 2.13
N GLY A 19 -1.73 34.89 2.30
CA GLY A 19 -0.87 35.22 3.43
C GLY A 19 -1.67 35.65 4.65
N PHE A 20 -1.21 35.22 5.84
CA PHE A 20 -1.76 35.59 7.14
C PHE A 20 -0.63 35.97 8.11
N LYS A 21 -0.82 37.07 8.85
CA LYS A 21 0.09 37.49 9.93
C LYS A 21 -0.15 36.64 11.18
N GLU A 22 -1.44 36.46 11.51
CA GLU A 22 -1.95 35.72 12.67
C GLU A 22 -3.31 35.13 12.34
N LEU A 23 -3.91 34.42 13.32
CA LEU A 23 -5.27 33.89 13.18
C LEU A 23 -6.26 35.00 12.81
N ASN A 24 -6.94 34.85 11.69
CA ASN A 24 -7.90 35.81 11.11
C ASN A 24 -7.31 37.16 10.65
N VAL A 25 -6.01 37.43 10.81
CA VAL A 25 -5.36 38.66 10.34
C VAL A 25 -4.68 38.40 9.00
N LYS A 26 -5.30 38.86 7.91
CA LYS A 26 -4.78 38.70 6.54
C LYS A 26 -3.57 39.59 6.28
N TYR A 27 -2.58 39.07 5.57
CA TYR A 27 -1.50 39.82 4.97
C TYR A 27 -1.81 40.17 3.51
N SER A 28 -2.39 39.22 2.74
CA SER A 28 -2.72 39.39 1.34
C SER A 28 -4.14 38.94 1.03
N ASN A 29 -4.65 39.33 -0.15
CA ASN A 29 -5.84 38.72 -0.72
C ASN A 29 -5.54 37.32 -1.22
N VAL A 30 -6.60 36.52 -1.47
CA VAL A 30 -6.46 35.22 -2.15
C VAL A 30 -5.94 35.45 -3.57
N ARG A 31 -4.89 34.74 -3.90
CA ARG A 31 -4.29 34.72 -5.25
C ARG A 31 -4.30 33.29 -5.78
N LYS A 32 -4.20 33.16 -7.09
CA LYS A 32 -4.12 31.89 -7.81
C LYS A 32 -2.74 31.75 -8.41
N ILE A 33 -2.14 30.56 -8.30
CA ILE A 33 -0.87 30.23 -8.94
C ILE A 33 -1.02 28.96 -9.78
N LYS A 34 -0.29 28.88 -10.88
CA LYS A 34 -0.06 27.64 -11.64
C LYS A 34 1.14 26.90 -11.06
N HIS A 35 1.14 25.58 -11.23
CA HIS A 35 2.28 24.74 -10.82
C HIS A 35 3.38 24.71 -11.89
N ASP A 36 3.69 25.89 -12.48
CA ASP A 36 4.84 26.10 -13.36
C ASP A 36 5.91 26.94 -12.64
N LYS A 37 7.07 27.08 -13.29
CA LYS A 37 8.20 27.82 -12.72
C LYS A 37 7.83 29.28 -12.42
N GLN A 38 7.03 29.92 -13.28
CA GLN A 38 6.63 31.31 -13.09
C GLN A 38 5.72 31.47 -11.87
N GLY A 39 4.65 30.66 -11.77
CA GLY A 39 3.71 30.73 -10.65
C GLY A 39 4.38 30.41 -9.32
N LEU A 40 5.22 29.37 -9.26
CA LEU A 40 5.95 29.04 -8.03
C LEU A 40 6.95 30.13 -7.63
N ASN A 41 7.59 30.81 -8.57
CA ASN A 41 8.43 31.98 -8.28
C ASN A 41 7.62 33.19 -7.77
N GLU A 42 6.38 33.37 -8.22
CA GLU A 42 5.47 34.40 -7.65
C GLU A 42 5.13 34.10 -6.19
N LEU A 43 4.91 32.84 -5.83
CA LEU A 43 4.76 32.42 -4.45
C LEU A 43 6.01 32.70 -3.62
N LEU A 44 7.20 32.39 -4.14
CA LEU A 44 8.48 32.66 -3.50
C LEU A 44 8.69 34.16 -3.24
N LYS A 45 8.31 35.02 -4.19
CA LYS A 45 8.37 36.47 -4.00
C LYS A 45 7.50 36.91 -2.83
N LEU A 46 6.26 36.44 -2.75
CA LEU A 46 5.37 36.77 -1.62
C LEU A 46 5.94 36.27 -0.27
N ILE A 47 6.55 35.08 -0.24
CA ILE A 47 7.20 34.54 0.98
C ILE A 47 8.27 35.54 1.44
N LYS A 48 9.20 35.91 0.54
CA LYS A 48 10.31 36.84 0.86
C LYS A 48 9.82 38.23 1.25
N GLU A 49 8.81 38.77 0.58
CA GLU A 49 8.17 40.05 0.92
C GLU A 49 7.58 40.00 2.34
N MET A 50 6.90 38.93 2.70
CA MET A 50 6.35 38.74 4.05
C MET A 50 7.45 38.63 5.11
N GLU A 51 8.50 37.86 4.85
CA GLU A 51 9.63 37.68 5.77
C GLU A 51 10.35 39.01 6.03
N GLN A 52 10.60 39.80 5.00
CA GLN A 52 11.21 41.11 5.13
C GLN A 52 10.32 42.10 5.88
N SER A 53 9.02 42.14 5.55
CA SER A 53 8.09 43.11 6.16
C SER A 53 7.74 42.81 7.63
N LEU A 54 7.76 41.53 8.02
CA LEU A 54 7.41 41.05 9.35
C LEU A 54 8.65 40.71 10.20
N ASN A 55 9.84 40.76 9.62
CA ASN A 55 11.12 40.40 10.23
C ASN A 55 11.08 39.04 10.95
N CYS A 56 10.45 38.05 10.33
CA CYS A 56 10.34 36.70 10.86
C CYS A 56 10.10 35.66 9.75
N GLU A 57 10.46 34.42 10.03
CA GLU A 57 10.30 33.28 9.11
C GLU A 57 8.83 33.00 8.81
N VAL A 58 8.47 32.82 7.54
CA VAL A 58 7.12 32.47 7.07
C VAL A 58 7.02 30.99 6.79
N CYS A 59 5.99 30.34 7.34
CA CYS A 59 5.70 28.93 7.10
C CYS A 59 4.64 28.77 6.00
N VAL A 60 4.90 27.92 4.99
CA VAL A 60 3.88 27.55 4.00
C VAL A 60 3.08 26.37 4.49
N VAL A 61 1.75 26.52 4.58
CA VAL A 61 0.83 25.53 5.13
C VAL A 61 -0.12 25.06 4.06
N TYR A 62 -0.20 23.76 3.83
CA TYR A 62 -1.09 23.20 2.82
C TYR A 62 -1.63 21.81 3.19
N GLU A 63 -2.67 21.38 2.48
CA GLU A 63 -3.28 20.07 2.66
C GLU A 63 -2.68 19.06 1.66
N ALA A 64 -2.42 17.83 2.12
CA ALA A 64 -1.95 16.74 1.26
C ALA A 64 -3.10 16.22 0.38
N THR A 65 -3.32 16.86 -0.77
CA THR A 65 -4.37 16.48 -1.72
C THR A 65 -3.79 15.63 -2.84
N GLY A 66 -4.02 14.32 -2.78
CA GLY A 66 -3.54 13.35 -3.77
C GLY A 66 -2.03 13.46 -4.03
N VAL A 67 -1.64 13.57 -5.30
CA VAL A 67 -0.23 13.76 -5.74
C VAL A 67 0.09 15.22 -6.08
N TYR A 68 -0.90 16.10 -6.09
CA TYR A 68 -0.74 17.46 -6.62
C TYR A 68 0.14 18.34 -5.74
N HIS A 69 0.24 18.07 -4.45
CA HIS A 69 1.11 18.79 -3.52
C HIS A 69 2.61 18.45 -3.70
N CYS A 70 2.96 17.37 -4.41
CA CYS A 70 4.36 16.93 -4.56
C CYS A 70 5.23 18.00 -5.25
N VAL A 71 4.69 18.69 -6.26
CA VAL A 71 5.41 19.76 -6.96
C VAL A 71 5.69 20.93 -6.03
N LEU A 72 4.67 21.36 -5.26
CA LEU A 72 4.82 22.42 -4.27
C LEU A 72 5.82 22.03 -3.18
N LYS A 73 5.69 20.81 -2.63
CA LYS A 73 6.60 20.27 -1.62
C LYS A 73 8.06 20.33 -2.11
N LYS A 74 8.33 19.76 -3.29
CA LYS A 74 9.67 19.74 -3.89
C LYS A 74 10.24 21.16 -4.05
N PHE A 75 9.43 22.08 -4.58
CA PHE A 75 9.85 23.47 -4.76
C PHE A 75 10.20 24.16 -3.44
N LEU A 76 9.41 23.94 -2.39
CA LEU A 76 9.67 24.50 -1.05
C LEU A 76 10.91 23.88 -0.41
N ASP A 77 11.12 22.56 -0.56
CA ASP A 77 12.32 21.87 -0.09
C ASP A 77 13.59 22.41 -0.80
N ASP A 78 13.56 22.55 -2.12
CA ASP A 78 14.69 23.08 -2.91
C ASP A 78 15.10 24.52 -2.54
N HIS A 79 14.16 25.31 -2.01
CA HIS A 79 14.38 26.68 -1.55
C HIS A 79 14.55 26.80 -0.02
N ASN A 80 14.62 25.70 0.70
CA ASN A 80 14.71 25.64 2.17
C ASN A 80 13.58 26.43 2.89
N ILE A 81 12.38 26.47 2.28
CA ILE A 81 11.21 27.14 2.86
C ILE A 81 10.55 26.23 3.89
N LYS A 82 10.31 26.78 5.08
CA LYS A 82 9.56 26.08 6.14
C LYS A 82 8.15 25.75 5.67
N GLN A 83 7.75 24.51 5.82
CA GLN A 83 6.44 24.06 5.37
C GLN A 83 5.74 23.20 6.39
N PHE A 84 4.41 23.17 6.32
CA PHE A 84 3.57 22.39 7.19
C PHE A 84 2.43 21.72 6.40
N ILE A 85 2.37 20.39 6.41
CA ILE A 85 1.35 19.63 5.70
C ILE A 85 0.24 19.22 6.66
N ILE A 86 -0.98 19.68 6.39
CA ILE A 86 -2.15 19.35 7.19
C ILE A 86 -2.79 18.05 6.70
N ASN A 87 -3.19 17.21 7.65
CA ASN A 87 -3.96 16.02 7.33
C ASN A 87 -5.37 16.42 6.87
N PRO A 88 -5.85 15.94 5.69
CA PRO A 88 -7.17 16.26 5.14
C PRO A 88 -8.34 15.99 6.10
N LEU A 89 -8.24 15.01 6.98
CA LEU A 89 -9.26 14.72 7.98
C LEU A 89 -9.41 15.84 9.03
N LEU A 90 -8.31 16.54 9.34
CA LEU A 90 -8.32 17.65 10.28
C LEU A 90 -8.96 18.90 9.67
N SER A 91 -8.60 19.23 8.43
CA SER A 91 -9.24 20.34 7.68
C SER A 91 -10.73 20.12 7.50
N ALA A 92 -11.15 18.88 7.17
CA ALA A 92 -12.56 18.53 7.05
C ALA A 92 -13.33 18.68 8.38
N LYS A 93 -12.70 18.36 9.52
CA LYS A 93 -13.29 18.54 10.84
C LYS A 93 -13.45 20.02 11.18
N THR A 94 -12.44 20.85 10.90
CA THR A 94 -12.50 22.30 11.13
C THR A 94 -13.59 22.95 10.27
N ARG A 95 -13.69 22.58 8.99
CA ARG A 95 -14.75 23.06 8.09
C ARG A 95 -16.15 22.73 8.59
N LYS A 96 -16.39 21.54 9.13
CA LYS A 96 -17.69 21.15 9.71
C LYS A 96 -18.06 21.94 10.95
N ASN A 97 -17.08 22.40 11.72
CA ASN A 97 -17.32 23.17 12.92
C ASN A 97 -17.54 24.68 12.64
N ASP A 98 -17.13 25.18 11.46
CA ASP A 98 -17.15 26.61 11.14
C ASP A 98 -18.51 27.12 10.64
N SER A 99 -19.40 26.28 10.09
CA SER A 99 -20.76 26.69 9.75
C SER A 99 -21.72 25.52 9.49
N LEU A 100 -23.00 25.71 9.85
CA LEU A 100 -24.11 24.79 9.50
C LEU A 100 -24.46 24.83 8.00
N ARG A 101 -24.00 25.86 7.26
CA ARG A 101 -24.14 26.02 5.82
C ARG A 101 -22.79 26.37 5.23
N SER A 102 -22.05 25.37 4.77
CA SER A 102 -20.75 25.57 4.08
C SER A 102 -20.92 25.42 2.58
N PRO A 103 -21.03 26.49 1.79
CA PRO A 103 -20.76 26.39 0.37
C PRO A 103 -19.28 26.04 0.20
N LYS A 104 -18.99 24.93 -0.47
CA LYS A 104 -17.62 24.56 -0.85
C LYS A 104 -17.22 25.46 -2.01
N THR A 105 -16.46 26.52 -1.73
CA THR A 105 -15.89 27.39 -2.76
C THR A 105 -14.39 27.45 -2.58
N ASP A 106 -13.62 27.25 -3.65
CA ASP A 106 -12.15 27.23 -3.68
C ASP A 106 -11.51 28.51 -3.07
N LYS A 107 -12.25 29.63 -3.01
CA LYS A 107 -11.80 30.88 -2.39
C LYS A 107 -11.82 30.86 -0.84
N LEU A 108 -12.53 29.92 -0.22
CA LEU A 108 -12.64 29.81 1.23
C LEU A 108 -11.64 28.80 1.82
N ASP A 109 -11.09 27.94 1.02
CA ASP A 109 -10.23 26.84 1.46
C ASP A 109 -8.88 27.29 2.04
N PRO A 110 -8.13 28.31 1.50
CA PRO A 110 -6.93 28.81 2.17
C PRO A 110 -7.19 29.34 3.58
N LYS A 111 -8.33 30.02 3.82
CA LYS A 111 -8.70 30.50 5.14
C LYS A 111 -8.99 29.35 6.11
N SER A 112 -9.65 28.30 5.66
CA SER A 112 -9.94 27.11 6.46
C SER A 112 -8.64 26.36 6.84
N ILE A 113 -7.69 26.27 5.90
CA ILE A 113 -6.36 25.70 6.14
C ILE A 113 -5.62 26.52 7.21
N ALA A 114 -5.62 27.85 7.10
CA ALA A 114 -5.00 28.74 8.06
C ALA A 114 -5.62 28.58 9.47
N LYS A 115 -6.95 28.58 9.57
CA LYS A 115 -7.66 28.32 10.85
C LYS A 115 -7.29 26.97 11.45
N THR A 116 -7.22 25.92 10.64
CA THR A 116 -6.82 24.59 11.10
C THR A 116 -5.41 24.63 11.68
N TYR A 117 -4.49 25.31 11.03
CA TYR A 117 -3.12 25.47 11.51
C TYR A 117 -3.07 26.22 12.83
N TYR A 118 -3.70 27.38 12.95
CA TYR A 118 -3.62 28.21 14.16
C TYR A 118 -4.36 27.60 15.35
N ASN A 119 -5.54 27.01 15.15
CA ASN A 119 -6.40 26.52 16.23
C ASN A 119 -5.99 25.15 16.80
N GLN A 120 -5.19 24.40 16.09
CA GLN A 120 -4.76 23.08 16.56
C GLN A 120 -3.35 23.15 17.14
N ASN A 121 -3.12 22.49 18.27
CA ASN A 121 -1.77 22.16 18.74
C ASN A 121 -1.16 21.12 17.80
N LEU A 122 -0.86 21.55 16.59
CA LEU A 122 -0.22 20.70 15.59
C LEU A 122 1.25 20.60 15.99
N TYR A 123 1.63 19.45 16.48
CA TYR A 123 3.03 19.11 16.72
C TYR A 123 3.75 19.08 15.38
N ASN A 124 5.04 19.42 15.39
CA ASN A 124 5.90 19.54 14.21
C ASN A 124 5.59 18.45 13.16
N VAL A 125 5.47 18.86 11.91
CA VAL A 125 5.46 17.91 10.79
C VAL A 125 6.76 17.16 10.84
N PHE A 126 6.64 15.88 11.00
CA PHE A 126 7.76 14.98 10.88
C PHE A 126 8.21 15.03 9.41
N LYS A 127 9.42 15.55 9.16
CA LYS A 127 10.03 15.46 7.84
C LYS A 127 10.47 14.01 7.68
N GLU A 128 9.74 13.26 6.90
CA GLU A 128 10.08 11.88 6.61
C GLU A 128 11.35 11.86 5.74
N ASP A 129 12.26 10.95 6.05
CA ASP A 129 13.45 10.71 5.28
C ASP A 129 13.09 10.27 3.86
N ASP A 130 13.85 10.71 2.87
CA ASP A 130 13.56 10.42 1.46
C ASP A 130 13.60 8.92 1.16
N ASP A 131 14.43 8.14 1.85
CA ASP A 131 14.52 6.69 1.72
C ASP A 131 13.19 5.98 2.07
N TYR A 132 12.50 6.42 3.13
CA TYR A 132 11.17 5.90 3.46
C TYR A 132 10.11 6.29 2.43
N ASN A 133 10.24 7.47 1.83
CA ASN A 133 9.33 7.91 0.76
C ASN A 133 9.52 7.08 -0.51
N GLU A 134 10.77 6.79 -0.87
CA GLU A 134 11.13 5.94 -2.00
C GLU A 134 10.62 4.51 -1.78
N LEU A 135 10.92 3.92 -0.62
CA LEU A 135 10.43 2.60 -0.24
C LEU A 135 8.88 2.51 -0.30
N ARG A 136 8.21 3.57 0.14
CA ARG A 136 6.74 3.65 0.10
C ARG A 136 6.21 3.74 -1.32
N ALA A 137 6.88 4.48 -2.20
CA ALA A 137 6.51 4.57 -3.60
C ALA A 137 6.62 3.20 -4.29
N LEU A 138 7.74 2.50 -4.09
CA LEU A 138 7.96 1.13 -4.59
C LEU A 138 6.91 0.15 -4.02
N SER A 139 6.64 0.20 -2.72
CA SER A 139 5.65 -0.68 -2.08
C SER A 139 4.24 -0.49 -2.65
N ARG A 140 3.85 0.75 -2.95
CA ARG A 140 2.54 1.05 -3.54
C ARG A 140 2.46 0.63 -5.00
N TYR A 141 3.52 0.87 -5.76
CA TYR A 141 3.60 0.41 -7.15
C TYR A 141 3.56 -1.12 -7.24
N TYR A 142 4.30 -1.81 -6.38
CA TYR A 142 4.21 -3.27 -6.24
C TYR A 142 2.77 -3.75 -6.00
N GLU A 143 2.02 -3.06 -5.13
CA GLU A 143 0.62 -3.40 -4.86
C GLU A 143 -0.27 -3.23 -6.10
N ASP A 144 -0.03 -2.18 -6.91
CA ASP A 144 -0.74 -1.94 -8.17
C ASP A 144 -0.43 -3.03 -9.21
N VAL A 145 0.84 -3.46 -9.34
CA VAL A 145 1.23 -4.59 -10.20
C VAL A 145 0.56 -5.89 -9.74
N LEU A 146 0.47 -6.15 -8.43
CA LEU A 146 -0.28 -7.30 -7.91
C LEU A 146 -1.78 -7.25 -8.24
N VAL A 147 -2.36 -6.05 -8.39
CA VAL A 147 -3.76 -5.91 -8.89
C VAL A 147 -3.84 -6.32 -10.35
N HIS A 148 -2.89 -5.92 -11.20
CA HIS A 148 -2.83 -6.33 -12.61
C HIS A 148 -2.67 -7.84 -12.73
N ILE A 149 -1.75 -8.46 -12.01
CA ILE A 149 -1.57 -9.93 -11.98
C ILE A 149 -2.88 -10.64 -11.63
N ARG A 150 -3.65 -10.15 -10.66
CA ARG A 150 -4.94 -10.77 -10.31
C ARG A 150 -5.97 -10.66 -11.44
N LYS A 151 -6.02 -9.53 -12.13
CA LYS A 151 -6.89 -9.34 -13.30
C LYS A 151 -6.48 -10.26 -14.45
N ASP A 152 -5.18 -10.31 -14.75
CA ASP A 152 -4.64 -11.17 -15.81
C ASP A 152 -4.96 -12.63 -15.54
N LYS A 153 -4.80 -13.10 -14.30
CA LYS A 153 -5.15 -14.47 -13.91
C LYS A 153 -6.61 -14.82 -14.17
N VAL A 154 -7.53 -13.87 -13.95
CA VAL A 154 -8.96 -14.06 -14.20
C VAL A 154 -9.24 -14.17 -15.69
N VAL A 155 -8.71 -13.22 -16.49
CA VAL A 155 -8.93 -13.18 -17.94
C VAL A 155 -8.24 -14.37 -18.62
N PHE A 156 -7.01 -14.69 -18.20
CA PHE A 156 -6.28 -15.87 -18.68
C PHE A 156 -7.08 -17.16 -18.47
N ARG A 157 -7.63 -17.38 -17.27
CA ARG A 157 -8.41 -18.58 -16.96
C ARG A 157 -9.66 -18.69 -17.83
N ALA A 158 -10.40 -17.59 -18.00
CA ALA A 158 -11.57 -17.58 -18.87
C ALA A 158 -11.24 -17.91 -20.32
N GLN A 159 -10.12 -17.38 -20.84
CA GLN A 159 -9.67 -17.68 -22.21
C GLN A 159 -9.14 -19.11 -22.33
N LEU A 160 -8.46 -19.61 -21.29
CA LEU A 160 -7.96 -21.00 -21.22
C LEU A 160 -9.11 -21.99 -21.28
N ASP A 161 -10.23 -21.71 -20.60
CA ASP A 161 -11.42 -22.58 -20.60
C ASP A 161 -12.09 -22.68 -21.99
N ILE A 162 -11.89 -21.70 -22.86
CA ILE A 162 -12.32 -21.76 -24.27
C ILE A 162 -11.36 -22.62 -25.09
N VAL A 163 -10.05 -22.35 -24.99
CA VAL A 163 -9.02 -22.93 -25.85
C VAL A 163 -8.62 -24.34 -25.40
N PHE A 164 -8.50 -24.56 -24.10
CA PHE A 164 -8.05 -25.83 -23.51
C PHE A 164 -8.86 -26.15 -22.24
N PRO A 165 -10.13 -26.50 -22.35
CA PRO A 165 -10.99 -26.77 -21.20
C PRO A 165 -10.40 -27.80 -20.24
N GLY A 166 -10.44 -27.51 -18.94
CA GLY A 166 -9.96 -28.39 -17.87
C GLY A 166 -8.44 -28.50 -17.73
N TYR A 167 -7.64 -27.73 -18.49
CA TYR A 167 -6.19 -27.72 -18.36
C TYR A 167 -5.71 -27.37 -16.94
N ASP A 168 -6.45 -26.54 -16.23
CA ASP A 168 -6.16 -26.12 -14.85
C ASP A 168 -6.22 -27.28 -13.83
N THR A 169 -6.84 -28.41 -14.20
CA THR A 169 -6.90 -29.62 -13.34
C THR A 169 -5.67 -30.52 -13.46
N LEU A 170 -4.81 -30.26 -14.47
CA LEU A 170 -3.64 -31.11 -14.73
C LEU A 170 -2.53 -30.97 -13.69
N PHE A 171 -2.40 -29.78 -13.11
CA PHE A 171 -1.30 -29.41 -12.22
C PHE A 171 -1.87 -28.78 -10.94
N GLU A 172 -1.17 -28.99 -9.82
CA GLU A 172 -1.55 -28.38 -8.54
C GLU A 172 -1.55 -26.84 -8.61
N ASP A 173 -0.61 -26.28 -9.37
CA ASP A 173 -0.52 -24.84 -9.63
C ASP A 173 -0.56 -24.57 -11.14
N LEU A 174 -1.67 -23.99 -11.59
CA LEU A 174 -1.87 -23.54 -12.96
C LEU A 174 -0.81 -22.53 -13.41
N TYR A 175 -0.38 -21.67 -12.49
CA TYR A 175 0.59 -20.60 -12.75
C TYR A 175 2.03 -21.02 -12.45
N GLY A 176 2.23 -22.27 -12.06
CA GLY A 176 3.54 -22.83 -11.77
C GLY A 176 4.40 -22.98 -13.03
N PRO A 177 5.74 -23.07 -12.88
CA PRO A 177 6.68 -23.06 -14.00
C PRO A 177 6.42 -24.13 -15.05
N VAL A 178 6.01 -25.35 -14.64
CA VAL A 178 5.73 -26.45 -15.57
C VAL A 178 4.48 -26.18 -16.39
N SER A 179 3.39 -25.85 -15.74
CA SER A 179 2.13 -25.55 -16.40
C SER A 179 2.29 -24.40 -17.40
N MET A 180 2.86 -23.28 -16.94
CA MET A 180 3.10 -22.12 -17.81
C MET A 180 4.04 -22.42 -18.98
N THR A 181 5.06 -23.27 -18.79
CA THR A 181 5.97 -23.68 -19.87
C THR A 181 5.25 -24.50 -20.93
N ILE A 182 4.35 -25.41 -20.54
CA ILE A 182 3.59 -26.24 -21.45
C ILE A 182 2.59 -25.42 -22.24
N ILE A 183 1.74 -24.61 -21.54
CA ILE A 183 0.68 -23.84 -22.18
C ILE A 183 1.21 -22.71 -23.09
N GLU A 184 2.36 -22.13 -22.75
CA GLU A 184 3.04 -21.16 -23.61
C GLU A 184 3.41 -21.76 -24.97
N LYS A 185 3.94 -22.96 -24.96
CA LYS A 185 4.44 -23.63 -26.19
C LYS A 185 3.35 -24.39 -26.93
N TYR A 186 2.39 -24.93 -26.20
CA TYR A 186 1.32 -25.76 -26.72
C TYR A 186 -0.03 -25.27 -26.17
N PRO A 187 -0.51 -24.09 -26.57
CA PRO A 187 -1.72 -23.50 -26.04
C PRO A 187 -3.02 -24.22 -26.44
N HIS A 188 -3.00 -25.08 -27.42
CA HIS A 188 -4.16 -25.84 -27.91
C HIS A 188 -3.93 -27.35 -27.81
N PRO A 189 -4.96 -28.17 -27.43
CA PRO A 189 -4.78 -29.64 -27.31
C PRO A 189 -4.22 -30.30 -28.55
N GLU A 190 -4.66 -29.96 -29.75
CA GLU A 190 -4.15 -30.52 -31.00
C GLU A 190 -2.63 -30.29 -31.21
N MET A 191 -2.06 -29.26 -30.62
CA MET A 191 -0.63 -29.01 -30.72
C MET A 191 0.21 -30.01 -29.92
N MET A 192 -0.42 -30.71 -28.95
CA MET A 192 0.24 -31.72 -28.09
C MET A 192 -0.01 -33.15 -28.52
N VAL A 193 -1.19 -33.49 -29.03
CA VAL A 193 -1.64 -34.84 -29.32
C VAL A 193 -0.59 -35.67 -30.12
N ASN A 194 0.07 -35.07 -31.10
CA ASN A 194 1.03 -35.69 -31.96
C ASN A 194 2.50 -35.49 -31.54
N LYS A 195 2.75 -34.96 -30.32
CA LYS A 195 4.11 -34.77 -29.82
C LYS A 195 4.57 -35.98 -29.02
N SER A 196 5.88 -36.31 -29.12
CA SER A 196 6.43 -37.33 -28.24
C SER A 196 6.61 -36.83 -26.81
N VAL A 197 6.50 -37.76 -25.86
CA VAL A 197 6.75 -37.48 -24.43
C VAL A 197 8.12 -36.83 -24.23
N ASN A 198 9.14 -37.31 -24.97
CA ASN A 198 10.49 -36.76 -24.89
C ASN A 198 10.58 -35.31 -25.36
N THR A 199 9.80 -34.91 -26.37
CA THR A 199 9.79 -33.52 -26.86
C THR A 199 9.24 -32.55 -25.80
N ILE A 200 8.11 -32.89 -25.18
CA ILE A 200 7.51 -32.05 -24.14
C ILE A 200 8.34 -32.09 -22.84
N SER A 201 8.85 -33.28 -22.47
CA SER A 201 9.76 -33.43 -21.32
C SER A 201 11.00 -32.53 -21.42
N LYS A 202 11.69 -32.55 -22.59
CA LYS A 202 12.83 -31.65 -22.84
C LYS A 202 12.44 -30.16 -22.75
N THR A 203 11.23 -29.81 -23.17
CA THR A 203 10.73 -28.44 -23.05
C THR A 203 10.58 -28.03 -21.58
N ILE A 204 10.02 -28.91 -20.74
CA ILE A 204 9.89 -28.69 -19.29
C ILE A 204 11.29 -28.54 -18.66
N GLN A 205 12.21 -29.47 -18.91
CA GLN A 205 13.57 -29.46 -18.34
C GLN A 205 14.37 -28.20 -18.68
N LYS A 206 14.21 -27.65 -19.88
CA LYS A 206 14.90 -26.43 -20.30
C LYS A 206 14.49 -25.17 -19.49
N LYS A 207 13.27 -25.14 -18.97
CA LYS A 207 12.69 -23.98 -18.30
C LYS A 207 12.40 -24.21 -16.82
N THR A 208 12.63 -25.42 -16.31
CA THR A 208 12.38 -25.77 -14.90
C THR A 208 13.50 -26.63 -14.35
N CYS A 209 13.67 -26.63 -13.02
CA CYS A 209 14.68 -27.47 -12.35
C CYS A 209 14.23 -28.91 -12.13
N HIS A 210 13.22 -29.43 -12.87
CA HIS A 210 12.71 -30.77 -12.69
C HIS A 210 13.60 -31.81 -13.42
N GLY A 211 13.88 -32.92 -12.73
CA GLY A 211 14.58 -34.08 -13.30
C GLY A 211 13.78 -34.77 -14.42
N GLU A 212 14.45 -35.64 -15.17
CA GLU A 212 13.91 -36.28 -16.36
C GLU A 212 12.66 -37.11 -16.09
N SER A 213 12.66 -37.94 -15.04
CA SER A 213 11.54 -38.80 -14.66
C SER A 213 10.26 -38.00 -14.38
N VAL A 214 10.36 -36.92 -13.57
CA VAL A 214 9.24 -36.06 -13.24
C VAL A 214 8.73 -35.32 -14.47
N SER A 215 9.64 -34.80 -15.30
CA SER A 215 9.29 -34.12 -16.56
C SER A 215 8.57 -35.02 -17.55
N LYS A 216 9.02 -36.29 -17.69
CA LYS A 216 8.35 -37.29 -18.52
C LYS A 216 6.96 -37.65 -18.01
N SER A 217 6.79 -37.84 -16.69
CA SER A 217 5.48 -38.11 -16.09
C SER A 217 4.49 -36.96 -16.34
N LYS A 218 4.93 -35.72 -16.15
CA LYS A 218 4.09 -34.52 -16.39
C LYS A 218 3.76 -34.32 -17.87
N ALA A 219 4.72 -34.63 -18.78
CA ALA A 219 4.51 -34.58 -20.21
C ALA A 219 3.51 -35.63 -20.69
N LEU A 220 3.62 -36.88 -20.19
CA LEU A 220 2.69 -37.96 -20.51
C LEU A 220 1.27 -37.59 -20.08
N LYS A 221 1.09 -37.12 -18.82
CA LYS A 221 -0.21 -36.68 -18.30
C LYS A 221 -0.84 -35.60 -19.20
N ALA A 222 -0.06 -34.61 -19.63
CA ALA A 222 -0.56 -33.54 -20.49
C ALA A 222 -0.97 -34.03 -21.90
N ILE A 223 -0.20 -34.97 -22.50
CA ILE A 223 -0.52 -35.57 -23.80
C ILE A 223 -1.80 -36.43 -23.68
N GLU A 224 -1.89 -37.29 -22.69
CA GLU A 224 -3.08 -38.14 -22.50
C GLU A 224 -4.33 -37.27 -22.29
N PHE A 225 -4.26 -36.25 -21.47
CA PHE A 225 -5.36 -35.34 -21.30
C PHE A 225 -5.73 -34.62 -22.59
N SER A 226 -4.75 -34.15 -23.38
CA SER A 226 -5.02 -33.46 -24.64
C SER A 226 -5.79 -34.32 -25.66
N LYS A 227 -5.73 -35.67 -25.56
CA LYS A 227 -6.50 -36.59 -26.42
C LYS A 227 -7.96 -36.69 -26.03
N THR A 228 -8.32 -36.33 -24.79
CA THR A 228 -9.68 -36.45 -24.26
C THR A 228 -10.46 -35.14 -24.31
N VAL A 229 -9.77 -34.01 -24.50
CA VAL A 229 -10.38 -32.70 -24.47
C VAL A 229 -10.91 -32.27 -25.82
N TYR A 230 -12.12 -31.70 -25.83
CA TYR A 230 -12.69 -31.01 -26.99
C TYR A 230 -12.57 -29.50 -26.80
N SER A 231 -11.82 -28.83 -27.66
CA SER A 231 -11.61 -27.37 -27.61
C SER A 231 -12.82 -26.59 -28.11
N GLY A 232 -13.04 -25.41 -27.57
CA GLY A 232 -14.08 -24.48 -28.04
C GLY A 232 -13.70 -23.69 -29.32
N CYS A 233 -12.48 -23.89 -29.84
CA CYS A 233 -11.99 -23.23 -31.05
C CYS A 233 -11.03 -24.13 -31.81
N ASN A 234 -10.63 -23.77 -33.03
CA ASN A 234 -9.56 -24.42 -33.76
C ASN A 234 -8.20 -23.90 -33.36
N LYS A 235 -7.14 -24.69 -33.60
CA LYS A 235 -5.75 -24.33 -33.21
C LYS A 235 -5.22 -23.03 -33.86
N ASP A 236 -5.80 -22.61 -34.97
CA ASP A 236 -5.37 -21.45 -35.75
C ASP A 236 -6.32 -20.23 -35.53
N ASP A 237 -7.35 -20.38 -34.69
CA ASP A 237 -8.32 -19.32 -34.40
C ASP A 237 -7.72 -18.22 -33.53
N ILE A 238 -8.40 -17.06 -33.56
CA ILE A 238 -7.96 -15.84 -32.84
C ILE A 238 -7.91 -16.06 -31.31
N GLU A 239 -8.71 -16.95 -30.76
CA GLU A 239 -8.78 -17.33 -29.37
C GLU A 239 -7.42 -17.85 -28.87
N VAL A 240 -6.71 -18.61 -29.69
CA VAL A 240 -5.35 -19.12 -29.38
C VAL A 240 -4.33 -17.98 -29.37
N ILE A 241 -4.46 -17.04 -30.30
CA ILE A 241 -3.60 -15.85 -30.35
C ILE A 241 -3.82 -14.98 -29.12
N ILE A 242 -5.08 -14.78 -28.72
CA ILE A 242 -5.44 -14.03 -27.49
C ILE A 242 -4.83 -14.74 -26.27
N LEU A 243 -4.99 -16.05 -26.13
CA LEU A 243 -4.41 -16.81 -25.02
C LEU A 243 -2.88 -16.62 -24.92
N LYS A 244 -2.16 -16.67 -26.03
CA LYS A 244 -0.70 -16.42 -26.05
C LYS A 244 -0.36 -15.02 -25.53
N ARG A 245 -1.08 -13.98 -25.97
CA ARG A 245 -0.87 -12.60 -25.49
C ARG A 245 -1.16 -12.46 -24.01
N LEU A 246 -2.20 -13.13 -23.49
CA LEU A 246 -2.50 -13.13 -22.06
C LEU A 246 -1.41 -13.83 -21.23
N ILE A 247 -0.80 -14.90 -21.76
CA ILE A 247 0.35 -15.56 -21.16
C ILE A 247 1.55 -14.58 -21.07
N ASP A 248 1.85 -13.88 -22.16
CA ASP A 248 2.96 -12.93 -22.22
C ASP A 248 2.75 -11.75 -21.24
N ASN A 249 1.55 -11.19 -21.19
CA ASN A 249 1.19 -10.12 -20.24
C ASN A 249 1.34 -10.57 -18.78
N LEU A 250 0.78 -11.74 -18.44
CA LEU A 250 0.89 -12.30 -17.10
C LEU A 250 2.35 -12.53 -16.69
N LYS A 251 3.17 -13.05 -17.59
CA LYS A 251 4.61 -13.23 -17.34
C LYS A 251 5.34 -11.91 -17.15
N ALA A 252 5.04 -10.92 -17.98
CA ALA A 252 5.62 -9.58 -17.84
C ALA A 252 5.34 -8.98 -16.46
N HIS A 253 4.08 -8.99 -16.01
CA HIS A 253 3.72 -8.48 -14.70
C HIS A 253 4.28 -9.31 -13.53
N LEU A 254 4.41 -10.62 -13.68
CA LEU A 254 5.06 -11.48 -12.66
C LEU A 254 6.56 -11.12 -12.51
N ASN A 255 7.28 -10.97 -13.63
CA ASN A 255 8.69 -10.57 -13.63
C ASN A 255 8.86 -9.14 -13.06
N GLU A 256 7.97 -8.22 -13.43
CA GLU A 256 7.98 -6.85 -12.90
C GLU A 256 7.77 -6.86 -11.38
N ALA A 257 6.80 -7.64 -10.88
CA ALA A 257 6.58 -7.76 -9.44
C ALA A 257 7.80 -8.32 -8.69
N GLU A 258 8.50 -9.30 -9.27
CA GLU A 258 9.74 -9.86 -8.69
C GLU A 258 10.86 -8.82 -8.67
N THR A 259 11.06 -8.08 -9.75
CA THR A 259 12.06 -7.01 -9.85
C THR A 259 11.83 -5.94 -8.79
N ILE A 260 10.60 -5.39 -8.72
CA ILE A 260 10.24 -4.37 -7.73
C ILE A 260 10.40 -4.89 -6.31
N LEU A 261 10.02 -6.15 -6.07
CA LEU A 261 10.17 -6.76 -4.74
C LEU A 261 11.64 -6.82 -4.31
N ASN A 262 12.54 -7.22 -5.21
CA ASN A 262 13.96 -7.31 -4.93
C ASN A 262 14.57 -5.92 -4.67
N GLU A 263 14.21 -4.91 -5.46
CA GLU A 263 14.62 -3.52 -5.25
C GLU A 263 14.12 -2.99 -3.89
N MET A 264 12.85 -3.24 -3.58
CA MET A 264 12.23 -2.84 -2.32
C MET A 264 12.89 -3.50 -1.10
N ILE A 265 13.22 -4.80 -1.17
CA ILE A 265 13.91 -5.50 -0.09
C ILE A 265 15.32 -4.94 0.09
N LYS A 266 16.05 -4.71 -1.00
CA LYS A 266 17.40 -4.13 -0.96
C LYS A 266 17.39 -2.76 -0.28
N LEU A 267 16.48 -1.87 -0.67
CA LEU A 267 16.35 -0.56 -0.04
C LEU A 267 15.94 -0.66 1.44
N ALA A 268 15.04 -1.59 1.77
CA ALA A 268 14.57 -1.76 3.14
C ALA A 268 15.64 -2.33 4.09
N GLN A 269 16.56 -3.16 3.59
CA GLN A 269 17.65 -3.75 4.39
C GLN A 269 18.60 -2.70 4.99
N ASP A 270 18.78 -1.58 4.29
CA ASP A 270 19.63 -0.47 4.74
C ASP A 270 18.92 0.43 5.77
N LEU A 271 17.59 0.26 5.93
CA LEU A 271 16.79 1.08 6.84
C LEU A 271 16.71 0.50 8.25
N PRO A 272 16.69 1.36 9.28
CA PRO A 272 16.47 0.93 10.66
C PRO A 272 15.19 0.12 10.81
N ASN A 273 15.20 -0.86 11.71
CA ASN A 273 14.06 -1.70 12.08
C ASN A 273 13.60 -2.77 11.07
N PHE A 274 14.22 -2.90 9.90
CA PHE A 274 13.88 -3.96 8.96
C PHE A 274 14.07 -5.36 9.58
N GLU A 275 15.25 -5.64 10.13
CA GLU A 275 15.56 -6.93 10.78
C GLU A 275 14.69 -7.17 12.02
N ILE A 276 14.34 -6.12 12.75
CA ILE A 276 13.44 -6.21 13.90
C ILE A 276 12.04 -6.64 13.44
N LEU A 277 11.52 -6.05 12.37
CA LEU A 277 10.24 -6.46 11.80
C LEU A 277 10.28 -7.90 11.29
N ARG A 278 11.33 -8.26 10.56
CA ARG A 278 11.53 -9.58 9.97
C ARG A 278 11.63 -10.69 11.01
N SER A 279 12.17 -10.40 12.19
CA SER A 279 12.27 -11.37 13.28
C SER A 279 10.93 -11.84 13.84
N ASN A 280 9.82 -11.11 13.56
CA ASN A 280 8.50 -11.50 14.06
C ASN A 280 7.94 -12.71 13.29
N PRO A 281 7.35 -13.70 13.99
CA PRO A 281 6.67 -14.82 13.33
C PRO A 281 5.61 -14.35 12.34
N GLY A 282 5.71 -14.83 11.09
CA GLY A 282 4.78 -14.50 10.01
C GLY A 282 5.11 -13.22 9.24
N ILE A 283 6.24 -12.57 9.55
CA ILE A 283 6.76 -11.42 8.80
C ILE A 283 8.05 -11.82 8.10
N GLY A 284 7.98 -12.14 6.81
CA GLY A 284 9.14 -12.35 5.94
C GLY A 284 9.57 -11.04 5.27
N ASP A 285 10.62 -11.08 4.44
CA ASP A 285 11.24 -9.92 3.79
C ASP A 285 10.24 -9.00 3.09
N ASN A 286 9.34 -9.58 2.28
CA ASN A 286 8.27 -8.84 1.58
C ASN A 286 7.38 -8.05 2.56
N LEU A 287 6.87 -8.71 3.61
CA LEU A 287 6.00 -8.04 4.57
C LEU A 287 6.77 -7.04 5.43
N ALA A 288 8.01 -7.33 5.82
CA ALA A 288 8.86 -6.43 6.59
C ALA A 288 9.10 -5.12 5.82
N ALA A 289 9.54 -5.21 4.54
CA ALA A 289 9.77 -4.05 3.70
C ALA A 289 8.50 -3.19 3.51
N ARG A 290 7.36 -3.82 3.24
CA ARG A 290 6.08 -3.12 3.01
C ARG A 290 5.49 -2.53 4.29
N ILE A 291 5.63 -3.20 5.43
CA ILE A 291 5.20 -2.66 6.73
C ILE A 291 6.09 -1.47 7.09
N LEU A 292 7.42 -1.59 6.90
CA LEU A 292 8.37 -0.49 7.11
C LEU A 292 8.04 0.72 6.22
N ALA A 293 7.75 0.48 4.93
CA ALA A 293 7.34 1.50 3.98
C ALA A 293 6.13 2.32 4.46
N GLU A 294 5.11 1.65 5.00
CA GLU A 294 3.88 2.33 5.44
C GLU A 294 3.99 2.92 6.84
N ILE A 295 4.83 2.37 7.72
CA ILE A 295 5.10 2.96 9.04
C ILE A 295 6.04 4.17 8.90
N GLY A 296 7.06 4.08 8.03
CA GLY A 296 8.15 5.04 7.98
C GLY A 296 9.01 4.98 9.24
N ASP A 297 9.60 6.12 9.64
CA ASP A 297 10.33 6.18 10.90
C ASP A 297 9.39 5.99 12.09
N ILE A 298 9.61 4.90 12.82
CA ILE A 298 8.78 4.55 13.98
C ILE A 298 8.99 5.46 15.18
N THR A 299 10.12 6.18 15.25
CA THR A 299 10.43 7.09 16.36
C THR A 299 9.46 8.25 16.48
N ARG A 300 8.75 8.58 15.39
CA ARG A 300 7.65 9.57 15.39
C ARG A 300 6.48 9.19 16.28
N PHE A 301 6.32 7.91 16.61
CA PHE A 301 5.26 7.42 17.49
C PHE A 301 5.78 7.27 18.93
N LYS A 302 5.58 8.28 19.76
CA LYS A 302 6.02 8.26 21.17
C LYS A 302 5.37 7.14 21.98
N LYS A 303 4.12 6.77 21.64
CA LYS A 303 3.33 5.72 22.30
C LYS A 303 2.79 4.73 21.24
N PHE A 304 2.69 3.45 21.60
CA PHE A 304 2.12 2.44 20.71
C PHE A 304 0.67 2.77 20.29
N SER A 305 -0.09 3.46 21.15
CA SER A 305 -1.47 3.89 20.85
C SER A 305 -1.55 4.82 19.63
N GLN A 306 -0.51 5.62 19.38
CA GLN A 306 -0.44 6.47 18.18
C GLN A 306 -0.26 5.63 16.91
N LEU A 307 0.55 4.57 16.95
CA LEU A 307 0.72 3.63 15.83
C LEU A 307 -0.54 2.79 15.60
N VAL A 308 -1.25 2.40 16.68
CA VAL A 308 -2.56 1.72 16.62
C VAL A 308 -3.60 2.59 15.91
N ALA A 309 -3.69 3.86 16.29
CA ALA A 309 -4.58 4.85 15.66
C ALA A 309 -4.16 5.14 14.21
N TYR A 310 -2.85 5.22 13.94
CA TYR A 310 -2.31 5.39 12.59
C TYR A 310 -2.67 4.23 11.66
N ALA A 311 -2.65 2.99 12.15
CA ALA A 311 -3.13 1.82 11.43
C ALA A 311 -4.68 1.76 11.36
N GLY A 312 -5.39 2.53 12.21
CA GLY A 312 -6.85 2.56 12.30
C GLY A 312 -7.44 1.25 12.81
N VAL A 313 -6.73 0.57 13.74
CA VAL A 313 -7.17 -0.66 14.40
C VAL A 313 -7.59 -0.43 15.86
N ASP A 314 -7.67 0.82 16.29
CA ASP A 314 -8.24 1.22 17.57
C ASP A 314 -9.75 0.96 17.60
N PRO A 315 -10.32 0.48 18.72
CA PRO A 315 -11.76 0.33 18.86
C PRO A 315 -12.45 1.71 18.83
N ARG A 316 -13.62 1.77 18.23
CA ARG A 316 -14.48 2.96 18.37
C ARG A 316 -14.93 3.06 19.83
N ILE A 317 -14.85 4.23 20.39
CA ILE A 317 -15.47 4.55 21.67
C ILE A 317 -16.86 5.12 21.33
N SER A 318 -17.91 4.46 21.80
CA SER A 318 -19.28 4.97 21.75
C SER A 318 -19.77 4.96 23.21
N GLU A 319 -19.67 6.12 23.86
CA GLU A 319 -20.25 6.37 25.17
C GLU A 319 -21.53 7.18 24.94
N SER A 320 -22.65 6.52 24.72
CA SER A 320 -23.98 7.12 24.89
C SER A 320 -24.69 6.38 26.02
N GLY A 321 -25.12 7.12 27.00
CA GLY A 321 -25.58 6.82 28.36
C GLY A 321 -26.38 5.54 28.66
N GLN A 322 -26.66 4.64 27.74
CA GLN A 322 -27.32 3.34 28.00
C GLN A 322 -26.81 2.17 27.15
N ASP A 323 -25.89 2.40 26.20
CA ASP A 323 -25.29 1.34 25.40
C ASP A 323 -23.92 0.96 25.97
N ASP A 324 -23.86 -0.21 26.59
CA ASP A 324 -22.68 -0.86 27.17
C ASP A 324 -21.62 -1.25 26.10
N GLY A 325 -21.36 -0.50 25.09
CA GLY A 325 -20.20 -0.60 24.18
C GLY A 325 -19.82 -1.99 23.68
N ARG A 326 -20.73 -2.97 23.77
CA ARG A 326 -20.52 -4.36 23.37
C ARG A 326 -20.52 -4.43 21.84
N HIS A 327 -19.43 -4.93 21.27
CA HIS A 327 -19.22 -5.12 19.81
C HIS A 327 -18.78 -3.87 19.01
N LEU A 328 -17.91 -3.05 19.56
CA LEU A 328 -17.36 -1.92 18.84
C LEU A 328 -16.46 -2.33 17.68
N HIS A 329 -16.77 -1.83 16.49
CA HIS A 329 -15.90 -1.96 15.33
C HIS A 329 -14.65 -1.07 15.47
N ILE A 330 -13.55 -1.43 14.79
CA ILE A 330 -12.37 -0.58 14.68
C ILE A 330 -12.70 0.72 13.92
N THR A 331 -11.97 1.80 14.21
CA THR A 331 -12.21 3.13 13.62
C THR A 331 -12.03 3.17 12.11
N LYS A 332 -11.10 2.40 11.55
CA LYS A 332 -10.68 2.39 10.14
C LYS A 332 -10.22 3.76 9.61
N LYS A 333 -10.03 4.76 10.49
CA LYS A 333 -9.65 6.13 10.11
C LYS A 333 -8.16 6.31 9.84
N GLY A 334 -7.36 5.23 9.90
CA GLY A 334 -5.93 5.26 9.68
C GLY A 334 -5.50 4.69 8.32
N ASN A 335 -4.22 4.36 8.21
CA ASN A 335 -3.60 3.82 7.01
C ASN A 335 -4.18 2.44 6.65
N LYS A 336 -4.95 2.38 5.57
CA LYS A 336 -5.61 1.15 5.09
C LYS A 336 -4.59 0.09 4.66
N ARG A 337 -3.50 0.50 3.99
CA ARG A 337 -2.47 -0.43 3.49
C ARG A 337 -1.75 -1.09 4.66
N LEU A 338 -1.28 -0.30 5.61
CA LEU A 338 -0.65 -0.83 6.83
C LEU A 338 -1.57 -1.82 7.55
N ARG A 339 -2.84 -1.47 7.71
CA ARG A 339 -3.81 -2.36 8.36
C ARG A 339 -3.97 -3.70 7.63
N CYS A 340 -4.00 -3.70 6.28
CA CYS A 340 -4.06 -4.93 5.49
C CYS A 340 -2.78 -5.77 5.63
N LEU A 341 -1.61 -5.15 5.62
CA LEU A 341 -0.32 -5.83 5.79
C LEU A 341 -0.20 -6.48 7.19
N LEU A 342 -0.58 -5.75 8.23
CA LEU A 342 -0.59 -6.28 9.60
C LEU A 342 -1.59 -7.44 9.77
N TYR A 343 -2.75 -7.37 9.12
CA TYR A 343 -3.70 -8.48 9.13
C TYR A 343 -3.16 -9.71 8.38
N LEU A 344 -2.45 -9.50 7.28
CA LEU A 344 -1.76 -10.55 6.54
C LEU A 344 -0.66 -11.18 7.39
N ALA A 345 0.17 -10.37 8.07
CA ALA A 345 1.20 -10.84 8.99
C ALA A 345 0.62 -11.72 10.10
N VAL A 346 -0.47 -11.31 10.74
CA VAL A 346 -1.19 -12.14 11.72
C VAL A 346 -1.67 -13.45 11.08
N THR A 347 -2.23 -13.40 9.87
CA THR A 347 -2.71 -14.61 9.19
C THR A 347 -1.58 -15.58 8.87
N CYS A 348 -0.41 -15.08 8.49
CA CYS A 348 0.79 -15.87 8.27
C CYS A 348 1.30 -16.46 9.61
N ALA A 349 1.39 -15.64 10.68
CA ALA A 349 1.81 -16.09 11.99
C ALA A 349 0.96 -17.26 12.54
N LEU A 350 -0.37 -17.20 12.33
CA LEU A 350 -1.26 -18.26 12.78
C LEU A 350 -1.07 -19.62 12.07
N ARG A 351 -0.50 -19.61 10.85
CA ARG A 351 -0.21 -20.82 10.08
C ARG A 351 1.11 -21.49 10.48
N LEU A 352 2.00 -20.76 11.14
CA LEU A 352 3.30 -21.29 11.56
C LEU A 352 3.13 -22.29 12.69
N LYS A 353 3.96 -23.35 12.68
CA LYS A 353 4.03 -24.38 13.72
C LYS A 353 5.14 -24.11 14.76
N THR A 354 5.60 -22.86 14.87
CA THR A 354 6.65 -22.48 15.82
C THR A 354 6.10 -22.38 17.25
N ASP A 355 6.88 -22.81 18.23
CA ASP A 355 6.48 -22.85 19.64
C ASP A 355 6.45 -21.46 20.30
N ASN A 356 7.36 -20.55 19.90
CA ASN A 356 7.39 -19.19 20.43
C ASN A 356 6.59 -18.22 19.54
N ASN A 357 5.27 -18.25 19.63
CA ASN A 357 4.39 -17.40 18.82
C ASN A 357 3.30 -16.74 19.69
N LYS A 358 3.69 -15.60 20.31
CA LYS A 358 2.81 -14.81 21.20
C LYS A 358 1.51 -14.35 20.52
N ILE A 359 1.48 -14.27 19.19
CA ILE A 359 0.27 -13.90 18.42
C ILE A 359 -0.68 -15.09 18.35
N LYS A 360 -0.17 -16.30 18.10
CA LYS A 360 -0.96 -17.54 18.05
C LYS A 360 -1.54 -17.88 19.43
N GLU A 361 -0.73 -17.78 20.48
CA GLU A 361 -1.18 -17.95 21.86
C GLU A 361 -2.32 -16.98 22.21
N PHE A 362 -2.14 -15.71 21.87
CA PHE A 362 -3.16 -14.69 22.12
C PHE A 362 -4.45 -14.96 21.33
N TYR A 363 -4.33 -15.42 20.07
CA TYR A 363 -5.47 -15.81 19.25
C TYR A 363 -6.24 -16.96 19.90
N ILE A 364 -5.54 -18.02 20.30
CA ILE A 364 -6.15 -19.20 20.96
C ILE A 364 -6.87 -18.76 22.25
N LYS A 365 -6.22 -17.94 23.08
CA LYS A 365 -6.83 -17.38 24.30
C LYS A 365 -8.13 -16.63 23.99
N LYS A 366 -8.21 -15.85 22.88
CA LYS A 366 -9.42 -15.12 22.48
C LYS A 366 -10.53 -16.01 21.95
N MET A 367 -10.18 -17.13 21.35
CA MET A 367 -11.14 -18.12 20.87
C MET A 367 -11.68 -19.05 21.97
N GLN A 368 -10.93 -19.26 23.06
CA GLN A 368 -11.25 -20.18 24.16
C GLN A 368 -11.79 -19.52 25.43
N GLN A 369 -11.93 -18.17 25.43
CA GLN A 369 -12.52 -17.49 26.61
C GLN A 369 -14.02 -17.81 26.75
N SER A 370 -14.61 -17.57 27.93
CA SER A 370 -16.04 -17.86 28.26
C SER A 370 -17.03 -17.24 27.24
N ASN A 371 -16.68 -16.11 26.65
CA ASN A 371 -17.41 -15.49 25.51
C ASN A 371 -16.46 -15.40 24.32
N PRO A 372 -16.36 -16.43 23.46
CA PRO A 372 -15.37 -16.52 22.42
C PRO A 372 -15.62 -15.49 21.31
N MET A 373 -14.54 -14.86 20.86
CA MET A 373 -14.61 -13.95 19.72
C MET A 373 -14.76 -14.74 18.41
N CYS A 374 -15.50 -14.21 17.43
CA CYS A 374 -15.43 -14.77 16.08
C CYS A 374 -13.99 -14.62 15.50
N SER A 375 -13.58 -15.58 14.66
CA SER A 375 -12.22 -15.65 14.09
C SER A 375 -11.71 -14.32 13.52
N LYS A 376 -12.56 -13.59 12.82
CA LYS A 376 -12.19 -12.28 12.24
C LYS A 376 -11.90 -11.22 13.31
N ALA A 377 -12.73 -11.14 14.35
CA ALA A 377 -12.53 -10.22 15.47
C ALA A 377 -11.28 -10.58 16.28
N ALA A 378 -11.05 -11.88 16.56
CA ALA A 378 -9.86 -12.38 17.22
C ALA A 378 -8.57 -12.02 16.43
N LYS A 379 -8.57 -12.16 15.09
CA LYS A 379 -7.46 -11.73 14.24
C LYS A 379 -7.21 -10.22 14.32
N VAL A 380 -8.25 -9.39 14.35
CA VAL A 380 -8.10 -7.93 14.51
C VAL A 380 -7.54 -7.58 15.89
N ALA A 381 -7.96 -8.28 16.95
CA ALA A 381 -7.35 -8.13 18.28
C ALA A 381 -5.85 -8.51 18.27
N CYS A 382 -5.49 -9.56 17.51
CA CYS A 382 -4.10 -9.95 17.29
C CYS A 382 -3.30 -8.87 16.53
N VAL A 383 -3.90 -8.17 15.57
CA VAL A 383 -3.25 -7.01 14.91
C VAL A 383 -2.87 -5.94 15.93
N ASN A 384 -3.78 -5.59 16.85
CA ASN A 384 -3.47 -4.63 17.91
C ASN A 384 -2.32 -5.12 18.82
N LYS A 385 -2.31 -6.42 19.16
CA LYS A 385 -1.21 -7.04 19.91
C LYS A 385 0.11 -6.98 19.13
N LEU A 386 0.09 -7.29 17.83
CA LEU A 386 1.28 -7.24 16.96
C LEU A 386 1.84 -5.82 16.88
N VAL A 387 0.99 -4.79 16.71
CA VAL A 387 1.43 -3.38 16.69
C VAL A 387 2.15 -2.99 17.97
N ARG A 388 1.65 -3.45 19.14
CA ARG A 388 2.32 -3.21 20.44
C ARG A 388 3.68 -3.89 20.49
N ILE A 389 3.78 -5.14 20.02
CA ILE A 389 5.05 -5.89 19.98
C ILE A 389 6.03 -5.15 19.08
N ILE A 390 5.65 -4.84 17.84
CA ILE A 390 6.51 -4.12 16.87
C ILE A 390 7.00 -2.79 17.46
N HIS A 391 6.09 -1.95 17.97
CA HIS A 391 6.47 -0.66 18.55
C HIS A 391 7.47 -0.80 19.70
N ASN A 392 7.26 -1.77 20.60
CA ASN A 392 8.15 -2.00 21.73
C ASN A 392 9.54 -2.50 21.29
N MET A 393 9.57 -3.47 20.36
CA MET A 393 10.82 -4.01 19.80
C MET A 393 11.63 -2.94 19.08
N CYS A 394 11.01 -2.17 18.20
CA CYS A 394 11.68 -1.11 17.46
C CYS A 394 12.16 0.03 18.38
N LYS A 395 11.42 0.36 19.44
CA LYS A 395 11.83 1.36 20.42
C LYS A 395 13.04 0.92 21.24
N ASN A 396 13.13 -0.37 21.55
CA ASN A 396 14.21 -0.92 22.37
C ASN A 396 15.37 -1.50 21.54
N GLY A 397 15.27 -1.53 20.22
CA GLY A 397 16.27 -2.14 19.34
C GLY A 397 16.40 -3.66 19.50
N THR A 398 15.35 -4.37 19.94
CA THR A 398 15.41 -5.80 20.27
C THR A 398 14.73 -6.65 19.21
N LEU A 399 15.30 -7.82 18.90
CA LEU A 399 14.66 -8.82 18.06
C LEU A 399 13.52 -9.53 18.82
N TYR A 400 12.66 -10.23 18.10
CA TYR A 400 11.59 -11.04 18.67
C TYR A 400 12.18 -12.22 19.47
N GLN A 401 11.72 -12.34 20.73
CA GLN A 401 12.09 -13.39 21.67
C GLN A 401 10.86 -14.16 22.17
#